data_d5abbe0260497e6b2e5c58b0337ae227
#
_entry.id   d5abbe0260497e6b2e5c58b0337ae227
#
_cell.length_a   1.000
_cell.length_b   1.000
_cell.length_c   1.000
_cell.angle_alpha   90.00
_cell.angle_beta   90.00
_cell.angle_gamma   90.00
#
_symmetry.space_group_name_H-M   'P 1'
#
loop_
_entity.id
_entity.type
_entity.pdbx_description
1 polymer ?
#
loop_
_entity_poly.entity_id
_entity_poly.type
_entity_poly.pdbx_seq_one_letter_code
_entity_poly.pdbx_strand_id
1 'polypeptide(L)'
;MRTNFLIVITTLLVSVSSIANNEDVWGPTGHRATGKIAEKHLTKKAKRKIEKLLQGESLAFVSTYADEIKSDRKKYGKFYTWHYVNMPLDARYEETEKNPKGDMITGIVQCMKVLKDENSSTEDKRFYLKMLVHLVGDLHQPMHVGQKEDLGGNKIQVQWHGKGSNLHRVWDEDLINKWDMSYVELADNARDLSKEQVKLIQKGSVVDWLHDTHKITKEIYKSAEVGENLRYRYSYVYFPVVREQLQKGGLRLAKLLNEIFC
;
A
#
# COMPACT_ATOMS: atom_id res chain seq x y z
N MET A 1 34.37 -55.42 -38.95
CA MET A 1 33.33 -55.07 -37.94
C MET A 1 33.63 -53.69 -37.45
N ARG A 2 32.79 -52.66 -37.80
CA ARG A 2 32.91 -51.30 -37.31
C ARG A 2 31.84 -51.11 -36.24
N THR A 3 32.27 -50.91 -35.00
CA THR A 3 31.36 -50.67 -33.86
C THR A 3 31.09 -49.17 -33.79
N ASN A 4 29.86 -48.78 -34.06
CA ASN A 4 29.39 -47.40 -33.88
C ASN A 4 29.03 -47.19 -32.40
N PHE A 5 29.75 -46.28 -31.74
CA PHE A 5 29.44 -45.78 -30.39
C PHE A 5 28.42 -44.64 -30.53
N LEU A 6 27.22 -44.84 -30.01
CA LEU A 6 26.21 -43.83 -29.94
C LEU A 6 26.40 -43.07 -28.62
N ILE A 7 26.86 -41.79 -28.71
CA ILE A 7 26.95 -40.89 -27.55
C ILE A 7 25.59 -40.26 -27.37
N VAL A 8 24.85 -40.63 -26.29
CA VAL A 8 23.63 -39.98 -25.87
C VAL A 8 24.02 -38.81 -24.98
N ILE A 9 23.87 -37.58 -25.50
CA ILE A 9 24.06 -36.34 -24.73
C ILE A 9 22.71 -36.06 -24.04
N THR A 10 22.64 -36.31 -22.74
CA THR A 10 21.51 -35.91 -21.90
C THR A 10 21.66 -34.43 -21.53
N THR A 11 20.98 -33.55 -22.20
CA THR A 11 20.90 -32.13 -21.84
C THR A 11 20.01 -32.00 -20.60
N LEU A 12 20.62 -31.71 -19.45
CA LEU A 12 19.93 -31.36 -18.22
C LEU A 12 19.42 -29.93 -18.37
N LEU A 13 18.15 -29.76 -18.64
CA LEU A 13 17.46 -28.46 -18.58
C LEU A 13 17.34 -28.04 -17.12
N VAL A 14 18.27 -27.25 -16.63
CA VAL A 14 18.13 -26.54 -15.36
C VAL A 14 17.18 -25.37 -15.62
N SER A 15 15.93 -25.55 -15.25
CA SER A 15 14.98 -24.43 -15.17
C SER A 15 15.38 -23.52 -14.01
N VAL A 16 16.11 -22.45 -14.35
CA VAL A 16 16.34 -21.33 -13.43
C VAL A 16 15.00 -20.61 -13.30
N SER A 17 14.24 -20.95 -12.26
CA SER A 17 13.12 -20.13 -11.84
C SER A 17 13.70 -18.80 -11.37
N SER A 18 13.62 -17.78 -12.21
CA SER A 18 13.86 -16.40 -11.80
C SER A 18 12.82 -16.08 -10.73
N ILE A 19 13.25 -16.07 -9.47
CA ILE A 19 12.49 -15.43 -8.39
C ILE A 19 12.53 -13.95 -8.74
N ALA A 20 11.50 -13.49 -9.45
CA ALA A 20 11.25 -12.07 -9.59
C ALA A 20 10.98 -11.57 -8.15
N ASN A 21 11.92 -10.82 -7.60
CA ASN A 21 11.69 -10.01 -6.42
C ASN A 21 10.69 -8.91 -6.84
N ASN A 22 9.41 -9.26 -6.94
CA ASN A 22 8.35 -8.27 -6.97
C ASN A 22 8.29 -7.71 -5.54
N GLU A 23 8.83 -6.52 -5.37
CA GLU A 23 8.67 -5.77 -4.13
C GLU A 23 7.20 -5.42 -4.04
N ASP A 24 6.53 -6.04 -3.07
CA ASP A 24 5.10 -5.95 -2.86
C ASP A 24 4.73 -4.56 -2.33
N VAL A 25 3.84 -3.93 -3.03
CA VAL A 25 3.29 -2.62 -2.70
C VAL A 25 1.82 -2.63 -3.07
N TRP A 26 0.98 -1.91 -2.32
CA TRP A 26 -0.40 -1.75 -2.76
C TRP A 26 -0.37 -1.33 -4.23
N GLY A 27 -0.90 -2.18 -5.08
CA GLY A 27 -0.73 -2.04 -6.52
C GLY A 27 -1.11 -0.65 -7.00
N PRO A 28 -0.55 -0.19 -8.13
CA PRO A 28 -0.75 1.18 -8.61
C PRO A 28 -2.22 1.61 -8.68
N THR A 29 -3.12 0.65 -8.94
CA THR A 29 -4.57 0.89 -8.99
C THR A 29 -5.14 1.29 -7.63
N GLY A 30 -4.73 0.63 -6.54
CA GLY A 30 -5.16 0.95 -5.17
C GLY A 30 -4.68 2.32 -4.72
N HIS A 31 -3.39 2.63 -4.90
CA HIS A 31 -2.83 3.94 -4.58
C HIS A 31 -3.51 5.07 -5.36
N ARG A 32 -3.71 4.89 -6.66
CA ARG A 32 -4.40 5.89 -7.50
C ARG A 32 -5.84 6.09 -7.10
N ALA A 33 -6.57 5.02 -6.75
CA ALA A 33 -7.94 5.12 -6.25
C ALA A 33 -7.99 5.92 -4.94
N THR A 34 -7.09 5.64 -3.98
CA THR A 34 -6.96 6.39 -2.72
C THR A 34 -6.68 7.87 -2.97
N GLY A 35 -5.71 8.19 -3.84
CA GLY A 35 -5.39 9.57 -4.24
C GLY A 35 -6.58 10.28 -4.89
N LYS A 36 -7.30 9.59 -5.78
CA LYS A 36 -8.49 10.11 -6.45
C LYS A 36 -9.64 10.39 -5.50
N ILE A 37 -9.88 9.51 -4.53
CA ILE A 37 -10.88 9.74 -3.48
C ILE A 37 -10.49 10.96 -2.64
N ALA A 38 -9.21 11.09 -2.26
CA ALA A 38 -8.75 12.24 -1.49
C ALA A 38 -9.00 13.58 -2.21
N GLU A 39 -8.75 13.65 -3.53
CA GLU A 39 -9.00 14.85 -4.34
C GLU A 39 -10.43 15.36 -4.24
N LYS A 40 -11.42 14.45 -4.19
CA LYS A 40 -12.84 14.81 -4.09
C LYS A 40 -13.20 15.47 -2.75
N HIS A 41 -12.38 15.27 -1.72
CA HIS A 41 -12.62 15.75 -0.35
C HIS A 41 -11.67 16.87 0.08
N LEU A 42 -10.86 17.42 -0.84
CA LEU A 42 -10.04 18.59 -0.58
C LEU A 42 -10.88 19.87 -0.52
N THR A 43 -10.51 20.76 0.41
CA THR A 43 -11.01 22.14 0.38
C THR A 43 -10.48 22.86 -0.87
N LYS A 44 -11.18 23.88 -1.34
CA LYS A 44 -10.75 24.70 -2.49
C LYS A 44 -9.37 25.31 -2.25
N LYS A 45 -9.03 25.67 -0.99
CA LYS A 45 -7.73 26.26 -0.62
C LYS A 45 -6.61 25.20 -0.68
N ALA A 46 -6.80 24.04 -0.06
CA ALA A 46 -5.85 22.94 -0.10
C ALA A 46 -5.60 22.49 -1.54
N LYS A 47 -6.67 22.28 -2.31
CA LYS A 47 -6.58 21.86 -3.71
C LYS A 47 -5.68 22.80 -4.53
N ARG A 48 -5.93 24.11 -4.50
CA ARG A 48 -5.10 25.10 -5.22
C ARG A 48 -3.63 25.08 -4.82
N LYS A 49 -3.32 24.95 -3.50
CA LYS A 49 -1.94 24.90 -3.03
C LYS A 49 -1.24 23.62 -3.47
N ILE A 50 -1.93 22.48 -3.42
CA ILE A 50 -1.42 21.18 -3.84
C ILE A 50 -1.18 21.17 -5.35
N GLU A 51 -2.12 21.62 -6.17
CA GLU A 51 -1.98 21.73 -7.63
C GLU A 51 -0.77 22.58 -8.03
N LYS A 52 -0.57 23.72 -7.33
CA LYS A 52 0.62 24.57 -7.55
C LYS A 52 1.90 23.84 -7.17
N LEU A 53 1.93 23.14 -6.01
CA LEU A 53 3.10 22.44 -5.51
C LEU A 53 3.48 21.25 -6.41
N LEU A 54 2.48 20.50 -6.89
CA LEU A 54 2.65 19.36 -7.79
C LEU A 54 2.75 19.75 -9.27
N GLN A 55 2.71 21.05 -9.60
CA GLN A 55 2.82 21.55 -10.99
C GLN A 55 1.75 20.96 -11.93
N GLY A 56 0.55 20.73 -11.43
CA GLY A 56 -0.57 20.18 -12.17
C GLY A 56 -0.69 18.65 -12.14
N GLU A 57 0.29 17.92 -11.58
CA GLU A 57 0.13 16.49 -11.36
C GLU A 57 -0.97 16.23 -10.31
N SER A 58 -1.81 15.23 -10.55
CA SER A 58 -2.89 14.83 -9.63
C SER A 58 -2.36 14.02 -8.44
N LEU A 59 -3.11 13.97 -7.32
CA LEU A 59 -2.79 13.07 -6.21
C LEU A 59 -2.80 11.60 -6.66
N ALA A 60 -3.72 11.24 -7.55
CA ALA A 60 -3.76 9.89 -8.13
C ALA A 60 -2.48 9.56 -8.92
N PHE A 61 -1.95 10.51 -9.70
CA PHE A 61 -0.72 10.29 -10.45
C PHE A 61 0.49 10.11 -9.55
N VAL A 62 0.65 10.97 -8.55
CA VAL A 62 1.83 10.95 -7.67
C VAL A 62 1.76 9.90 -6.56
N SER A 63 0.65 9.20 -6.42
CA SER A 63 0.45 8.23 -5.35
C SER A 63 1.37 6.99 -5.43
N THR A 64 1.93 6.70 -6.59
CA THR A 64 2.89 5.60 -6.80
C THR A 64 4.35 6.03 -6.65
N TYR A 65 4.61 7.32 -6.41
CA TYR A 65 5.97 7.88 -6.43
C TYR A 65 6.94 7.21 -5.45
N ALA A 66 6.50 6.87 -4.24
CA ALA A 66 7.39 6.27 -3.24
C ALA A 66 7.87 4.87 -3.64
N ASP A 67 7.09 4.15 -4.45
CA ASP A 67 7.50 2.88 -5.03
C ASP A 67 8.46 3.05 -6.20
N GLU A 68 8.17 4.01 -7.07
CA GLU A 68 9.01 4.29 -8.23
C GLU A 68 10.46 4.64 -7.82
N ILE A 69 10.62 5.41 -6.72
CA ILE A 69 11.95 5.78 -6.21
C ILE A 69 12.72 4.64 -5.55
N LYS A 70 12.07 3.49 -5.24
CA LYS A 70 12.77 2.28 -4.76
C LYS A 70 13.79 1.75 -5.77
N SER A 71 13.62 2.07 -7.04
CA SER A 71 14.56 1.74 -8.12
C SER A 71 15.98 2.34 -7.90
N ASP A 72 16.09 3.50 -7.21
CA ASP A 72 17.36 4.11 -6.80
C ASP A 72 17.63 3.89 -5.31
N ARG A 73 18.01 2.67 -4.96
CA ARG A 73 18.30 2.28 -3.55
C ARG A 73 19.43 3.09 -2.92
N LYS A 74 20.39 3.56 -3.71
CA LYS A 74 21.51 4.35 -3.19
C LYS A 74 21.01 5.68 -2.64
N LYS A 75 20.10 6.33 -3.31
CA LYS A 75 19.55 7.64 -2.93
C LYS A 75 18.39 7.53 -1.95
N TYR A 76 17.48 6.59 -2.17
CA TYR A 76 16.19 6.52 -1.49
C TYR A 76 16.00 5.32 -0.56
N GLY A 77 16.99 4.42 -0.47
CA GLY A 77 16.90 3.20 0.36
C GLY A 77 16.58 3.44 1.84
N LYS A 78 16.87 4.66 2.36
CA LYS A 78 16.50 5.06 3.73
C LYS A 78 15.00 5.14 3.97
N PHE A 79 14.18 5.29 2.92
CA PHE A 79 12.73 5.37 3.00
C PHE A 79 12.04 4.01 2.85
N TYR A 80 12.79 2.94 2.54
CA TYR A 80 12.23 1.62 2.29
C TYR A 80 11.36 1.10 3.44
N THR A 81 11.80 1.28 4.68
CA THR A 81 11.07 0.83 5.88
C THR A 81 9.84 1.67 6.20
N TRP A 82 9.64 2.80 5.51
CA TRP A 82 8.48 3.65 5.73
C TRP A 82 7.18 3.09 5.12
N HIS A 83 7.27 2.10 4.24
CA HIS A 83 6.11 1.50 3.59
C HIS A 83 5.30 0.57 4.49
N TYR A 84 5.80 0.18 5.67
CA TYR A 84 5.14 -0.78 6.54
C TYR A 84 5.41 -0.54 8.02
N VAL A 85 4.57 -1.16 8.86
CA VAL A 85 4.80 -1.35 10.28
C VAL A 85 4.75 -2.84 10.58
N ASN A 86 5.85 -3.42 11.04
CA ASN A 86 5.84 -4.78 11.53
C ASN A 86 5.48 -4.79 13.01
N MET A 87 4.41 -5.50 13.39
CA MET A 87 4.00 -5.66 14.78
C MET A 87 3.30 -7.01 15.01
N PRO A 88 3.46 -7.63 16.20
CA PRO A 88 2.71 -8.83 16.54
C PRO A 88 1.20 -8.59 16.50
N LEU A 89 0.43 -9.61 16.15
CA LEU A 89 -1.03 -9.48 15.98
C LEU A 89 -1.76 -9.09 17.26
N ASP A 90 -1.23 -9.40 18.44
CA ASP A 90 -1.81 -9.11 19.75
C ASP A 90 -1.22 -7.86 20.44
N ALA A 91 -0.22 -7.22 19.82
CA ALA A 91 0.43 -6.04 20.38
C ALA A 91 -0.25 -4.73 19.96
N ARG A 92 0.04 -3.68 20.72
CA ARG A 92 -0.23 -2.29 20.33
C ARG A 92 1.05 -1.65 19.80
N TYR A 93 0.90 -0.77 18.83
CA TYR A 93 2.05 -0.09 18.21
C TYR A 93 2.93 0.62 19.24
N GLU A 94 2.33 1.27 20.23
CA GLU A 94 3.04 2.01 21.28
C GLU A 94 3.94 1.12 22.14
N GLU A 95 3.64 -0.16 22.22
CA GLU A 95 4.32 -1.16 23.06
C GLU A 95 5.39 -1.94 22.27
N THR A 96 5.47 -1.78 20.94
CA THR A 96 6.42 -2.50 20.10
C THR A 96 7.74 -1.75 19.96
N GLU A 97 8.82 -2.50 19.77
CA GLU A 97 10.10 -1.94 19.33
C GLU A 97 9.96 -1.27 17.98
N LYS A 98 10.45 -0.03 17.85
CA LYS A 98 10.39 0.72 16.60
C LYS A 98 11.59 0.40 15.72
N ASN A 99 11.36 0.37 14.43
CA ASN A 99 12.47 0.23 13.47
C ASN A 99 13.43 1.42 13.62
N PRO A 100 14.72 1.19 13.88
CA PRO A 100 15.68 2.30 14.05
C PRO A 100 15.86 3.17 12.81
N LYS A 101 15.46 2.67 11.64
CA LYS A 101 15.43 3.45 10.38
C LYS A 101 14.10 4.20 10.17
N GLY A 102 13.20 4.13 11.15
CA GLY A 102 11.84 4.59 11.03
C GLY A 102 10.93 3.55 10.34
N ASP A 103 9.64 3.76 10.50
CA ASP A 103 8.55 2.99 9.92
C ASP A 103 7.53 3.90 9.26
N MET A 104 6.39 3.39 8.84
CA MET A 104 5.32 4.14 8.17
C MET A 104 4.80 5.30 9.04
N ILE A 105 4.64 5.11 10.34
CA ILE A 105 4.17 6.18 11.24
C ILE A 105 5.21 7.29 11.32
N THR A 106 6.48 6.92 11.50
CA THR A 106 7.60 7.87 11.46
C THR A 106 7.63 8.64 10.13
N GLY A 107 7.44 7.94 9.02
CA GLY A 107 7.41 8.53 7.68
C GLY A 107 6.28 9.55 7.51
N ILE A 108 5.05 9.19 7.88
CA ILE A 108 3.89 10.09 7.80
C ILE A 108 4.10 11.33 8.68
N VAL A 109 4.56 11.16 9.92
CA VAL A 109 4.83 12.28 10.83
C VAL A 109 5.91 13.20 10.27
N GLN A 110 6.98 12.66 9.71
CA GLN A 110 8.05 13.45 9.08
C GLN A 110 7.53 14.21 7.85
N CYS A 111 6.73 13.59 7.00
CA CYS A 111 6.10 14.25 5.86
C CYS A 111 5.25 15.45 6.33
N MET A 112 4.39 15.24 7.31
CA MET A 112 3.55 16.32 7.87
C MET A 112 4.39 17.46 8.46
N LYS A 113 5.49 17.15 9.16
CA LYS A 113 6.40 18.13 9.72
C LYS A 113 7.00 19.04 8.63
N VAL A 114 7.57 18.44 7.57
CA VAL A 114 8.19 19.20 6.46
C VAL A 114 7.15 20.02 5.71
N LEU A 115 5.96 19.48 5.49
CA LEU A 115 4.91 20.19 4.76
C LEU A 115 4.34 21.40 5.53
N LYS A 116 4.37 21.37 6.87
CA LYS A 116 3.93 22.47 7.74
C LYS A 116 5.03 23.51 8.00
N ASP A 117 6.31 23.15 7.86
CA ASP A 117 7.43 24.05 8.10
C ASP A 117 7.53 25.09 6.98
N GLU A 118 7.38 26.36 7.32
CA GLU A 118 7.46 27.48 6.37
C GLU A 118 8.85 27.59 5.73
N ASN A 119 9.91 27.17 6.44
CA ASN A 119 11.30 27.24 6.00
C ASN A 119 11.69 26.09 5.05
N SER A 120 10.89 25.04 4.94
CA SER A 120 11.16 23.95 4.02
C SER A 120 11.10 24.40 2.56
N SER A 121 12.06 23.93 1.75
CA SER A 121 12.11 24.26 0.33
C SER A 121 10.87 23.75 -0.42
N THR A 122 10.55 24.39 -1.55
CA THR A 122 9.45 23.90 -2.42
C THR A 122 9.72 22.49 -2.95
N GLU A 123 10.99 22.15 -3.17
CA GLU A 123 11.40 20.81 -3.63
C GLU A 123 11.16 19.76 -2.54
N ASP A 124 11.58 20.04 -1.30
CA ASP A 124 11.30 19.15 -0.16
C ASP A 124 9.79 18.99 0.05
N LYS A 125 9.04 20.09 0.07
CA LYS A 125 7.58 20.03 0.20
C LYS A 125 6.95 19.18 -0.89
N ARG A 126 7.41 19.28 -2.13
CA ARG A 126 6.91 18.44 -3.23
C ARG A 126 7.25 16.95 -3.02
N PHE A 127 8.49 16.66 -2.65
CA PHE A 127 8.94 15.30 -2.34
C PHE A 127 8.11 14.69 -1.20
N TYR A 128 8.03 15.37 -0.07
CA TYR A 128 7.32 14.86 1.11
C TYR A 128 5.80 14.83 0.93
N LEU A 129 5.22 15.66 0.05
CA LEU A 129 3.81 15.53 -0.33
C LEU A 129 3.56 14.23 -1.10
N LYS A 130 4.39 13.91 -2.11
CA LYS A 130 4.31 12.64 -2.87
C LYS A 130 4.45 11.44 -1.93
N MET A 131 5.43 11.49 -1.01
CA MET A 131 5.60 10.47 0.03
C MET A 131 4.35 10.33 0.92
N LEU A 132 3.80 11.42 1.44
CA LEU A 132 2.61 11.39 2.30
C LEU A 132 1.41 10.74 1.62
N VAL A 133 1.16 11.09 0.35
CA VAL A 133 0.05 10.53 -0.44
C VAL A 133 0.16 9.01 -0.52
N HIS A 134 1.35 8.50 -0.77
CA HIS A 134 1.63 7.07 -0.85
C HIS A 134 1.48 6.37 0.51
N LEU A 135 2.20 6.86 1.53
CA LEU A 135 2.26 6.22 2.85
C LEU A 135 0.90 6.16 3.55
N VAL A 136 0.01 7.13 3.32
CA VAL A 136 -1.36 7.04 3.83
C VAL A 136 -2.15 5.97 3.07
N GLY A 137 -1.86 5.70 1.81
CA GLY A 137 -2.36 4.53 1.09
C GLY A 137 -1.91 3.24 1.77
N ASP A 138 -0.60 3.06 1.94
CA ASP A 138 0.00 1.88 2.60
C ASP A 138 -0.59 1.63 4.00
N LEU A 139 -0.84 2.69 4.78
CA LEU A 139 -1.45 2.59 6.10
C LEU A 139 -2.82 1.89 6.09
N HIS A 140 -3.52 1.92 4.97
CA HIS A 140 -4.84 1.30 4.82
C HIS A 140 -4.79 -0.05 4.09
N GLN A 141 -3.60 -0.53 3.71
CA GLN A 141 -3.38 -1.88 3.23
C GLN A 141 -3.04 -2.79 4.41
N PRO A 142 -3.93 -3.75 4.75
CA PRO A 142 -3.78 -4.52 5.99
C PRO A 142 -2.46 -5.28 6.11
N MET A 143 -1.91 -5.82 5.01
CA MET A 143 -0.69 -6.60 5.08
C MET A 143 0.57 -5.73 5.25
N HIS A 144 0.48 -4.40 5.04
CA HIS A 144 1.52 -3.44 5.43
C HIS A 144 1.60 -3.19 6.95
N VAL A 145 0.63 -3.74 7.71
CA VAL A 145 0.60 -3.72 9.18
C VAL A 145 0.62 -5.16 9.71
N GLY A 146 1.49 -5.98 9.15
CA GLY A 146 1.59 -7.41 9.42
C GLY A 146 2.73 -7.79 10.35
N GLN A 147 2.99 -9.08 10.47
CA GLN A 147 4.06 -9.63 11.33
C GLN A 147 5.41 -9.57 10.62
N LYS A 148 6.48 -9.42 11.42
CA LYS A 148 7.86 -9.39 10.92
C LYS A 148 8.31 -10.76 10.42
N GLU A 149 7.88 -11.81 11.07
CA GLU A 149 8.31 -13.20 10.88
C GLU A 149 7.98 -13.71 9.46
N ASP A 150 6.84 -13.27 8.93
CA ASP A 150 6.35 -13.64 7.60
C ASP A 150 6.40 -12.49 6.59
N LEU A 151 7.05 -11.37 6.95
CA LEU A 151 7.19 -10.18 6.10
C LEU A 151 5.82 -9.62 5.66
N GLY A 152 4.89 -9.49 6.63
CA GLY A 152 3.54 -9.00 6.34
C GLY A 152 2.76 -9.94 5.40
N GLY A 153 2.90 -11.26 5.56
CA GLY A 153 2.21 -12.26 4.74
C GLY A 153 2.90 -12.65 3.43
N ASN A 154 4.07 -12.06 3.12
CA ASN A 154 4.82 -12.43 1.91
C ASN A 154 5.32 -13.89 1.95
N LYS A 155 5.56 -14.44 3.13
CA LYS A 155 5.93 -15.84 3.30
C LYS A 155 4.73 -16.80 3.38
N ILE A 156 3.52 -16.29 3.46
CA ILE A 156 2.29 -17.10 3.45
C ILE A 156 1.93 -17.39 1.99
N GLN A 157 2.49 -18.48 1.46
CA GLN A 157 2.27 -18.88 0.08
C GLN A 157 0.87 -19.43 -0.09
N VAL A 158 0.16 -18.92 -1.10
CA VAL A 158 -1.19 -19.34 -1.48
C VAL A 158 -1.27 -19.50 -3.01
N GLN A 159 -2.39 -19.98 -3.50
CA GLN A 159 -2.70 -19.90 -4.92
C GLN A 159 -3.84 -18.88 -5.13
N TRP A 160 -3.73 -18.08 -6.17
CA TRP A 160 -4.76 -17.18 -6.62
C TRP A 160 -5.34 -17.68 -7.94
N HIS A 161 -6.57 -18.22 -7.91
CA HIS A 161 -7.19 -18.86 -9.06
C HIS A 161 -6.31 -19.95 -9.73
N GLY A 162 -5.59 -20.73 -8.92
CA GLY A 162 -4.70 -21.81 -9.39
C GLY A 162 -3.30 -21.36 -9.81
N LYS A 163 -2.96 -20.07 -9.68
CA LYS A 163 -1.63 -19.54 -9.92
C LYS A 163 -0.94 -19.23 -8.59
N GLY A 164 0.38 -19.46 -8.51
CA GLY A 164 1.16 -19.14 -7.32
C GLY A 164 1.08 -17.67 -6.97
N SER A 165 0.85 -17.37 -5.69
CA SER A 165 0.82 -16.03 -5.09
C SER A 165 1.21 -16.13 -3.62
N ASN A 166 1.21 -15.03 -2.91
CA ASN A 166 1.30 -14.97 -1.45
C ASN A 166 0.18 -14.09 -0.89
N LEU A 167 -0.08 -14.20 0.40
CA LEU A 167 -1.20 -13.48 1.01
C LEU A 167 -1.04 -11.96 0.92
N HIS A 168 0.19 -11.45 1.03
CA HIS A 168 0.48 -10.03 0.84
C HIS A 168 0.06 -9.54 -0.55
N ARG A 169 0.56 -10.18 -1.60
CA ARG A 169 0.25 -9.85 -2.98
C ARG A 169 -1.25 -9.95 -3.30
N VAL A 170 -1.93 -10.96 -2.75
CA VAL A 170 -3.39 -11.07 -2.91
C VAL A 170 -4.10 -9.79 -2.48
N TRP A 171 -3.66 -9.19 -1.38
CA TRP A 171 -4.24 -7.96 -0.84
C TRP A 171 -3.72 -6.69 -1.52
N ASP A 172 -2.50 -6.69 -2.01
CA ASP A 172 -1.93 -5.56 -2.74
C ASP A 172 -2.53 -5.38 -4.14
N GLU A 173 -2.63 -6.49 -4.88
CA GLU A 173 -2.92 -6.45 -6.31
C GLU A 173 -4.05 -7.35 -6.73
N ASP A 174 -4.00 -8.65 -6.35
CA ASP A 174 -4.79 -9.68 -7.00
C ASP A 174 -6.29 -9.48 -6.78
N LEU A 175 -6.71 -9.06 -5.57
CA LEU A 175 -8.10 -8.74 -5.23
C LEU A 175 -8.64 -7.56 -6.04
N ILE A 176 -7.82 -6.53 -6.27
CA ILE A 176 -8.21 -5.34 -7.03
C ILE A 176 -8.27 -5.68 -8.51
N ASN A 177 -7.21 -6.27 -9.04
CA ASN A 177 -7.08 -6.57 -10.46
C ASN A 177 -8.10 -7.59 -10.95
N LYS A 178 -8.62 -8.45 -10.05
CA LYS A 178 -9.68 -9.42 -10.37
C LYS A 178 -10.96 -8.79 -10.93
N TRP A 179 -11.24 -7.56 -10.55
CA TRP A 179 -12.47 -6.87 -10.96
C TRP A 179 -12.30 -6.06 -12.24
N ASP A 180 -11.08 -5.97 -12.76
CA ASP A 180 -10.73 -5.26 -14.01
C ASP A 180 -11.26 -3.82 -14.05
N MET A 181 -11.35 -3.19 -12.89
CA MET A 181 -11.78 -1.79 -12.74
C MET A 181 -10.58 -0.85 -12.78
N SER A 182 -10.70 0.23 -13.52
CA SER A 182 -9.76 1.34 -13.44
C SER A 182 -9.81 1.97 -12.04
N TYR A 183 -8.73 2.65 -11.66
CA TYR A 183 -8.70 3.41 -10.40
C TYR A 183 -9.79 4.49 -10.33
N VAL A 184 -10.21 5.02 -11.48
CA VAL A 184 -11.30 6.01 -11.54
C VAL A 184 -12.62 5.35 -11.20
N GLU A 185 -12.92 4.20 -11.80
CA GLU A 185 -14.15 3.44 -11.51
C GLU A 185 -14.19 3.00 -10.04
N LEU A 186 -13.06 2.54 -9.47
CA LEU A 186 -12.98 2.21 -8.05
C LEU A 186 -13.29 3.43 -7.16
N ALA A 187 -12.70 4.59 -7.48
CA ALA A 187 -12.91 5.82 -6.72
C ALA A 187 -14.30 6.42 -6.89
N ASP A 188 -14.90 6.28 -8.09
CA ASP A 188 -16.26 6.80 -8.38
C ASP A 188 -17.33 5.89 -7.78
N ASN A 189 -17.05 4.61 -7.60
CA ASN A 189 -17.92 3.64 -6.92
C ASN A 189 -17.62 3.49 -5.41
N ALA A 190 -16.88 4.42 -4.80
CA ALA A 190 -16.82 4.53 -3.35
C ALA A 190 -18.23 4.79 -2.79
N ARG A 191 -18.48 4.30 -1.56
CA ARG A 191 -19.82 4.45 -0.93
C ARG A 191 -20.15 5.93 -0.74
N ASP A 192 -21.37 6.28 -1.03
CA ASP A 192 -21.89 7.61 -0.68
C ASP A 192 -22.07 7.71 0.84
N LEU A 193 -21.44 8.71 1.45
CA LEU A 193 -21.36 8.89 2.89
C LEU A 193 -21.87 10.26 3.30
N SER A 194 -22.63 10.31 4.39
CA SER A 194 -23.01 11.59 5.00
C SER A 194 -21.77 12.32 5.55
N LYS A 195 -21.91 13.63 5.76
CA LYS A 195 -20.84 14.44 6.37
C LYS A 195 -20.44 13.93 7.75
N GLU A 196 -21.39 13.41 8.52
CA GLU A 196 -21.17 12.83 9.85
C GLU A 196 -20.38 11.53 9.75
N GLN A 197 -20.69 10.67 8.79
CA GLN A 197 -19.93 9.44 8.52
C GLN A 197 -18.50 9.74 8.09
N VAL A 198 -18.29 10.72 7.21
CA VAL A 198 -16.96 11.19 6.81
C VAL A 198 -16.16 11.67 8.04
N LYS A 199 -16.74 12.52 8.89
CA LYS A 199 -16.10 13.00 10.12
C LYS A 199 -15.75 11.86 11.07
N LEU A 200 -16.62 10.84 11.18
CA LEU A 200 -16.35 9.67 12.02
C LEU A 200 -15.16 8.86 11.50
N ILE A 201 -15.08 8.63 10.18
CA ILE A 201 -13.94 7.93 9.55
C ILE A 201 -12.64 8.71 9.76
N GLN A 202 -12.70 10.03 9.68
CA GLN A 202 -11.55 10.93 9.85
C GLN A 202 -11.13 11.13 11.31
N LYS A 203 -11.91 10.64 12.28
CA LYS A 203 -11.60 10.79 13.71
C LYS A 203 -10.31 10.03 14.08
N GLY A 204 -9.60 10.57 15.07
CA GLY A 204 -8.39 9.99 15.62
C GLY A 204 -7.10 10.47 14.94
N SER A 205 -6.00 9.90 15.39
CA SER A 205 -4.64 10.13 14.93
C SER A 205 -4.22 9.08 13.89
N VAL A 206 -3.04 9.25 13.30
CA VAL A 206 -2.43 8.26 12.39
C VAL A 206 -2.23 6.91 13.08
N VAL A 207 -1.90 6.92 14.39
CA VAL A 207 -1.75 5.67 15.18
C VAL A 207 -3.09 5.00 15.44
N ASP A 208 -4.16 5.77 15.67
CA ASP A 208 -5.51 5.19 15.78
C ASP A 208 -5.92 4.52 14.47
N TRP A 209 -5.58 5.12 13.32
CA TRP A 209 -5.85 4.54 12.00
C TRP A 209 -5.03 3.28 11.73
N LEU A 210 -3.77 3.24 12.20
CA LEU A 210 -2.96 2.04 12.19
C LEU A 210 -3.64 0.90 12.95
N HIS A 211 -4.15 1.18 14.16
CA HIS A 211 -4.86 0.18 14.95
C HIS A 211 -6.16 -0.30 14.30
N ASP A 212 -6.87 0.60 13.58
CA ASP A 212 -8.04 0.19 12.80
C ASP A 212 -7.66 -0.79 11.69
N THR A 213 -6.59 -0.52 10.96
CA THR A 213 -6.07 -1.42 9.91
C THR A 213 -5.57 -2.72 10.51
N HIS A 214 -4.84 -2.67 11.63
CA HIS A 214 -4.32 -3.86 12.31
C HIS A 214 -5.42 -4.82 12.81
N LYS A 215 -6.59 -4.32 13.19
CA LYS A 215 -7.74 -5.19 13.50
C LYS A 215 -8.16 -6.01 12.28
N ILE A 216 -8.15 -5.40 11.10
CA ILE A 216 -8.48 -6.09 9.84
C ILE A 216 -7.37 -7.09 9.51
N THR A 217 -6.11 -6.73 9.70
CA THR A 217 -4.96 -7.61 9.50
C THR A 217 -5.10 -8.91 10.28
N LYS A 218 -5.51 -8.85 11.56
CA LYS A 218 -5.76 -10.06 12.38
C LYS A 218 -6.75 -11.04 11.75
N GLU A 219 -7.82 -10.51 11.16
CA GLU A 219 -8.83 -11.34 10.51
C GLU A 219 -8.34 -11.89 9.18
N ILE A 220 -7.49 -11.15 8.46
CA ILE A 220 -6.90 -11.62 7.21
C ILE A 220 -5.93 -12.79 7.46
N TYR A 221 -5.14 -12.74 8.51
CA TYR A 221 -4.26 -13.86 8.88
C TYR A 221 -5.02 -15.17 9.17
N LYS A 222 -6.29 -15.07 9.55
CA LYS A 222 -7.18 -16.23 9.77
C LYS A 222 -7.92 -16.66 8.49
N SER A 223 -7.83 -15.88 7.43
CA SER A 223 -8.66 -16.02 6.24
C SER A 223 -8.12 -16.97 5.19
N ALA A 224 -6.87 -17.41 5.32
CA ALA A 224 -6.20 -18.26 4.35
C ALA A 224 -5.18 -19.17 5.02
N GLU A 225 -5.11 -20.42 4.57
CA GLU A 225 -4.10 -21.40 4.96
C GLU A 225 -2.96 -21.44 3.94
N VAL A 226 -1.75 -21.83 4.39
CA VAL A 226 -0.61 -22.01 3.49
C VAL A 226 -0.94 -23.07 2.43
N GLY A 227 -0.75 -22.73 1.15
CA GLY A 227 -1.04 -23.57 0.01
C GLY A 227 -2.51 -23.53 -0.46
N GLU A 228 -3.38 -22.83 0.25
CA GLU A 228 -4.80 -22.74 -0.13
C GLU A 228 -4.99 -22.05 -1.49
N ASN A 229 -5.96 -22.54 -2.25
CA ASN A 229 -6.32 -21.95 -3.55
C ASN A 229 -7.48 -20.96 -3.36
N LEU A 230 -7.13 -19.70 -3.19
CA LEU A 230 -8.07 -18.60 -3.06
C LEU A 230 -8.72 -18.29 -4.42
N ARG A 231 -10.05 -18.31 -4.44
CA ARG A 231 -10.84 -18.17 -5.67
C ARG A 231 -11.99 -17.17 -5.49
N TYR A 232 -13.04 -17.31 -6.31
CA TYR A 232 -14.22 -16.42 -6.36
C TYR A 232 -14.83 -16.12 -4.99
N ARG A 233 -14.90 -17.14 -4.10
CA ARG A 233 -15.44 -16.96 -2.74
C ARG A 233 -14.62 -15.96 -1.95
N TYR A 234 -13.28 -16.05 -2.02
CA TYR A 234 -12.38 -15.13 -1.34
C TYR A 234 -12.54 -13.70 -1.87
N SER A 235 -12.55 -13.54 -3.21
CA SER A 235 -12.80 -12.24 -3.84
C SER A 235 -14.14 -11.63 -3.41
N TYR A 236 -15.18 -12.42 -3.41
CA TYR A 236 -16.53 -11.97 -3.02
C TYR A 236 -16.61 -11.47 -1.57
N VAL A 237 -15.95 -12.19 -0.66
CA VAL A 237 -15.95 -11.85 0.77
C VAL A 237 -15.07 -10.63 1.08
N TYR A 238 -13.88 -10.55 0.47
CA TYR A 238 -12.86 -9.58 0.89
C TYR A 238 -12.74 -8.34 0.01
N PHE A 239 -13.23 -8.33 -1.22
CA PHE A 239 -13.22 -7.13 -2.04
C PHE A 239 -14.01 -5.95 -1.42
N PRO A 240 -15.15 -6.15 -0.76
CA PRO A 240 -15.81 -5.08 0.00
C PRO A 240 -14.90 -4.46 1.06
N VAL A 241 -14.06 -5.26 1.74
CA VAL A 241 -13.10 -4.76 2.73
C VAL A 241 -12.02 -3.91 2.06
N VAL A 242 -11.48 -4.36 0.92
CA VAL A 242 -10.51 -3.58 0.12
C VAL A 242 -11.11 -2.22 -0.25
N ARG A 243 -12.32 -2.19 -0.81
CA ARG A 243 -13.01 -0.93 -1.18
C ARG A 243 -13.20 0.00 0.02
N GLU A 244 -13.55 -0.54 1.18
CA GLU A 244 -13.70 0.25 2.40
C GLU A 244 -12.36 0.85 2.85
N GLN A 245 -11.26 0.09 2.77
CA GLN A 245 -9.92 0.57 3.11
C GLN A 245 -9.42 1.65 2.15
N LEU A 246 -9.64 1.51 0.84
CA LEU A 246 -9.35 2.54 -0.16
C LEU A 246 -10.10 3.84 0.15
N GLN A 247 -11.38 3.75 0.50
CA GLN A 247 -12.20 4.91 0.85
C GLN A 247 -11.73 5.57 2.14
N LYS A 248 -11.46 4.79 3.20
CA LYS A 248 -10.91 5.30 4.46
C LYS A 248 -9.57 6.00 4.22
N GLY A 249 -8.68 5.38 3.45
CA GLY A 249 -7.38 5.97 3.08
C GLY A 249 -7.54 7.33 2.40
N GLY A 250 -8.40 7.43 1.40
CA GLY A 250 -8.65 8.68 0.69
C GLY A 250 -9.23 9.78 1.59
N LEU A 251 -10.21 9.44 2.43
CA LEU A 251 -10.84 10.39 3.35
C LEU A 251 -9.86 10.90 4.42
N ARG A 252 -9.03 10.01 4.98
CA ARG A 252 -8.03 10.33 5.99
C ARG A 252 -6.86 11.12 5.39
N LEU A 253 -6.43 10.78 4.17
CA LEU A 253 -5.47 11.59 3.41
C LEU A 253 -6.00 13.01 3.19
N ALA A 254 -7.24 13.15 2.73
CA ALA A 254 -7.85 14.47 2.53
C ALA A 254 -7.89 15.30 3.83
N LYS A 255 -8.19 14.66 4.98
CA LYS A 255 -8.13 15.33 6.30
C LYS A 255 -6.75 15.90 6.55
N LEU A 256 -5.68 15.07 6.45
CA LEU A 256 -4.31 15.53 6.69
C LEU A 256 -3.92 16.67 5.73
N LEU A 257 -4.24 16.54 4.45
CA LEU A 257 -3.93 17.55 3.45
C LEU A 257 -4.69 18.86 3.69
N ASN A 258 -5.96 18.80 4.09
CA ASN A 258 -6.72 19.97 4.46
C ASN A 258 -6.14 20.67 5.70
N GLU A 259 -5.70 19.93 6.72
CA GLU A 259 -5.06 20.47 7.91
C GLU A 259 -3.68 21.11 7.63
N ILE A 260 -2.95 20.57 6.65
CA ILE A 260 -1.62 21.10 6.27
C ILE A 260 -1.74 22.35 5.41
N PHE A 261 -2.69 22.37 4.48
CA PHE A 261 -2.75 23.40 3.45
C PHE A 261 -3.87 24.45 3.66
N CYS A 262 -4.71 24.31 4.67
CA CYS A 262 -5.67 25.35 5.07
C CYS A 262 -5.15 26.19 6.21
#